data_7e648bf79bfef9fe60e7d448d2bf1ccf
#
_entry.id   7e648bf79bfef9fe60e7d448d2bf1ccf
#
_cell.length_a   1.000
_cell.length_b   1.000
_cell.length_c   1.000
_cell.angle_alpha   90.00
_cell.angle_beta   90.00
_cell.angle_gamma   90.00
#
_symmetry.space_group_name_H-M   'P 1'
#
loop_
_entity.id
_entity.type
_entity.pdbx_description
1 polymer ?
#
loop_
_entity_poly.entity_id
_entity_poly.type
_entity_poly.pdbx_seq_one_letter_code
_entity_poly.pdbx_strand_id
1 'polypeptide(L)'
;PLVPQYTEHTTPMHQELVNFQGNFETYTSWAPIGDCPIELGPLAVIPGSHKVGRVLDHHFSLGAGALKVDVDAEEEIEPNWHSTDFEIGDTLIFPALTIHQALPNYTEDRLRLSLDNRYQAVGDLIAEQMLTPHGPSGLEWEEVYADWESDEYQYYWKNFDNPVVARDMSFGEKGFAEALELARAGDEHAVIGLQRAIKFDPDSENAQAAREALAEAGVET
;
A
#
# COMPACT_ATOMS: atom_id res chain seq x y z
N PRO A 1 10.46 -1.80 -3.17
CA PRO A 1 11.25 -2.34 -4.30
C PRO A 1 10.52 -3.48 -4.98
N LEU A 2 10.71 -3.61 -6.29
CA LEU A 2 10.16 -4.68 -7.10
C LEU A 2 11.32 -5.47 -7.72
N VAL A 3 11.49 -6.71 -7.27
CA VAL A 3 12.62 -7.56 -7.70
C VAL A 3 12.43 -8.07 -9.14
N PRO A 4 13.53 -8.51 -9.82
CA PRO A 4 13.46 -9.12 -11.15
C PRO A 4 12.47 -10.30 -11.18
N GLN A 5 11.78 -10.47 -12.30
CA GLN A 5 10.80 -11.55 -12.52
C GLN A 5 9.66 -11.58 -11.49
N TYR A 6 9.39 -10.46 -10.79
CA TYR A 6 8.26 -10.35 -9.89
C TYR A 6 7.01 -10.00 -10.70
N THR A 7 6.35 -11.04 -11.19
CA THR A 7 5.23 -10.94 -12.13
C THR A 7 3.86 -11.17 -11.49
N GLU A 8 3.86 -11.64 -10.23
CA GLU A 8 2.64 -11.93 -9.48
C GLU A 8 2.65 -11.18 -8.14
N HIS A 9 1.45 -10.92 -7.61
CA HIS A 9 1.26 -10.34 -6.28
C HIS A 9 1.96 -8.98 -6.08
N THR A 10 2.01 -8.16 -7.12
CA THR A 10 2.42 -6.75 -7.03
C THR A 10 1.43 -5.97 -6.15
N THR A 11 1.67 -4.68 -5.92
CA THR A 11 0.70 -3.85 -5.22
C THR A 11 -0.62 -3.85 -6.00
N PRO A 12 -1.71 -4.40 -5.44
CA PRO A 12 -2.99 -4.49 -6.13
C PRO A 12 -3.58 -3.11 -6.42
N MET A 13 -4.56 -3.05 -7.32
CA MET A 13 -5.30 -1.81 -7.58
C MET A 13 -6.03 -1.33 -6.33
N HIS A 14 -5.77 -0.09 -5.92
CA HIS A 14 -6.32 0.47 -4.69
C HIS A 14 -6.38 2.00 -4.75
N GLN A 15 -7.01 2.59 -3.75
CA GLN A 15 -6.93 4.01 -3.42
C GLN A 15 -6.00 4.16 -2.22
N GLU A 16 -5.08 5.13 -2.26
CA GLU A 16 -4.12 5.37 -1.17
C GLU A 16 -4.76 5.62 0.18
N LEU A 17 -5.95 6.22 0.19
CA LEU A 17 -6.60 6.65 1.42
C LEU A 17 -6.87 5.50 2.40
N VAL A 18 -7.07 4.27 1.92
CA VAL A 18 -7.27 3.10 2.81
C VAL A 18 -6.01 2.76 3.61
N ASN A 19 -4.85 3.11 3.08
CA ASN A 19 -3.56 2.84 3.70
C ASN A 19 -3.06 4.01 4.55
N PHE A 20 -3.17 5.24 4.03
CA PHE A 20 -2.59 6.44 4.67
C PHE A 20 -3.58 7.26 5.45
N GLN A 21 -4.87 7.21 5.10
CA GLN A 21 -5.98 7.87 5.80
C GLN A 21 -5.78 9.39 6.04
N GLY A 22 -6.54 9.96 6.95
CA GLY A 22 -6.43 11.37 7.32
C GLY A 22 -7.21 12.30 6.41
N ASN A 23 -6.71 12.65 5.23
CA ASN A 23 -7.28 13.67 4.37
C ASN A 23 -7.41 13.23 2.90
N PHE A 24 -8.53 13.54 2.25
CA PHE A 24 -8.77 13.29 0.81
C PHE A 24 -7.88 14.12 -0.11
N GLU A 25 -7.45 15.30 0.37
CA GLU A 25 -6.57 16.22 -0.36
C GLU A 25 -5.07 15.87 -0.21
N THR A 26 -4.76 14.67 0.27
CA THR A 26 -3.39 14.16 0.27
C THR A 26 -3.01 13.73 -1.15
N TYR A 27 -1.79 14.10 -1.55
CA TYR A 27 -1.21 13.74 -2.85
C TYR A 27 -0.06 12.78 -2.67
N THR A 28 -0.07 11.74 -3.49
CA THR A 28 1.08 10.85 -3.65
C THR A 28 2.01 11.39 -4.72
N SER A 29 3.30 11.38 -4.43
CA SER A 29 4.38 11.67 -5.38
C SER A 29 5.23 10.42 -5.51
N TRP A 30 5.09 9.74 -6.62
CA TRP A 30 5.86 8.54 -6.94
C TRP A 30 6.93 8.85 -7.97
N ALA A 31 8.19 8.55 -7.65
CA ALA A 31 9.33 8.76 -8.54
C ALA A 31 10.23 7.52 -8.57
N PRO A 32 10.54 6.92 -9.73
CA PRO A 32 11.50 5.84 -9.83
C PRO A 32 12.93 6.35 -9.58
N ILE A 33 13.74 5.52 -8.96
CA ILE A 33 15.18 5.76 -8.81
C ILE A 33 15.88 5.13 -10.01
N GLY A 34 16.05 5.92 -11.08
CA GLY A 34 16.55 5.48 -12.38
C GLY A 34 15.44 5.30 -13.42
N ASP A 35 15.85 5.01 -14.67
CA ASP A 35 14.91 4.77 -15.76
C ASP A 35 14.06 3.54 -15.50
N CYS A 36 12.74 3.69 -15.64
CA CYS A 36 11.76 2.65 -15.37
C CYS A 36 10.85 2.44 -16.59
N PRO A 37 11.28 1.68 -17.59
CA PRO A 37 10.42 1.29 -18.71
C PRO A 37 9.26 0.40 -18.22
N ILE A 38 8.21 0.27 -19.02
CA ILE A 38 7.01 -0.51 -18.70
C ILE A 38 7.35 -1.93 -18.23
N GLU A 39 8.33 -2.58 -18.86
CA GLU A 39 8.77 -3.94 -18.49
C GLU A 39 9.36 -4.06 -17.09
N LEU A 40 9.83 -2.94 -16.49
CA LEU A 40 10.39 -2.88 -15.14
C LEU A 40 9.29 -2.70 -14.07
N GLY A 41 8.05 -2.52 -14.45
CA GLY A 41 6.90 -2.46 -13.55
C GLY A 41 6.68 -1.11 -12.88
N PRO A 42 6.49 -0.01 -13.63
CA PRO A 42 6.07 1.26 -13.06
C PRO A 42 4.65 1.20 -12.49
N LEU A 43 4.14 2.33 -12.01
CA LEU A 43 2.75 2.45 -11.65
C LEU A 43 1.87 2.62 -12.90
N ALA A 44 0.67 2.06 -12.81
CA ALA A 44 -0.45 2.37 -13.70
C ALA A 44 -1.55 3.04 -12.89
N VAL A 45 -2.23 4.01 -13.51
CA VAL A 45 -3.32 4.77 -12.89
C VAL A 45 -4.56 4.75 -13.79
N ILE A 46 -5.75 4.93 -13.20
CA ILE A 46 -6.98 5.25 -13.93
C ILE A 46 -7.19 6.76 -13.82
N PRO A 47 -6.89 7.55 -14.87
CA PRO A 47 -7.02 9.00 -14.86
C PRO A 47 -8.45 9.42 -14.57
N GLY A 48 -8.63 10.34 -13.61
CA GLY A 48 -9.94 10.86 -13.24
C GLY A 48 -10.74 10.01 -12.24
N SER A 49 -10.29 8.81 -11.86
CA SER A 49 -10.98 7.95 -10.90
C SER A 49 -11.17 8.60 -9.53
N HIS A 50 -10.30 9.53 -9.12
CA HIS A 50 -10.45 10.31 -7.90
C HIS A 50 -11.73 11.18 -7.86
N LYS A 51 -12.31 11.49 -9.03
CA LYS A 51 -13.51 12.34 -9.14
C LYS A 51 -14.76 11.69 -8.59
N VAL A 52 -14.73 10.39 -8.36
CA VAL A 52 -15.82 9.66 -7.66
C VAL A 52 -16.02 10.23 -6.24
N GLY A 53 -15.00 10.87 -5.65
CA GLY A 53 -15.10 11.66 -4.43
C GLY A 53 -15.35 10.86 -3.15
N ARG A 54 -15.16 9.55 -3.20
CA ARG A 54 -15.35 8.63 -2.05
C ARG A 54 -14.33 7.52 -2.06
N VAL A 55 -14.13 6.91 -0.91
CA VAL A 55 -13.42 5.63 -0.82
C VAL A 55 -14.34 4.54 -1.34
N LEU A 56 -13.82 3.74 -2.25
CA LEU A 56 -14.52 2.59 -2.82
C LEU A 56 -14.41 1.39 -1.88
N ASP A 57 -15.21 0.38 -2.13
CA ASP A 57 -15.12 -0.85 -1.37
C ASP A 57 -13.84 -1.61 -1.71
N HIS A 58 -13.10 -2.00 -0.67
CA HIS A 58 -11.86 -2.75 -0.80
C HIS A 58 -12.03 -4.13 -0.22
N HIS A 59 -11.46 -5.12 -0.91
CA HIS A 59 -11.51 -6.53 -0.58
C HIS A 59 -10.12 -7.10 -0.42
N PHE A 60 -10.00 -8.24 0.23
CA PHE A 60 -8.72 -8.95 0.33
C PHE A 60 -8.10 -9.21 -1.04
N SER A 61 -6.82 -8.98 -1.15
CA SER A 61 -5.99 -9.37 -2.29
C SER A 61 -4.57 -9.70 -1.84
N LEU A 62 -3.97 -10.73 -2.39
CA LEU A 62 -2.56 -11.00 -2.14
C LEU A 62 -1.70 -9.94 -2.83
N GLY A 63 -0.77 -9.35 -2.08
CA GLY A 63 0.12 -8.28 -2.54
C GLY A 63 0.44 -7.28 -1.42
N ALA A 64 1.19 -6.23 -1.73
CA ALA A 64 1.49 -5.19 -0.76
C ALA A 64 0.22 -4.40 -0.43
N GLY A 65 -0.06 -4.21 0.86
CA GLY A 65 -1.27 -3.55 1.35
C GLY A 65 -2.47 -4.49 1.54
N ALA A 66 -2.44 -5.67 0.93
CA ALA A 66 -3.42 -6.76 1.08
C ALA A 66 -4.89 -6.40 0.76
N LEU A 67 -5.14 -5.26 0.12
CA LEU A 67 -6.48 -4.78 -0.25
C LEU A 67 -6.51 -4.36 -1.72
N LYS A 68 -7.62 -4.63 -2.40
CA LYS A 68 -7.89 -4.17 -3.78
C LYS A 68 -9.30 -3.62 -3.93
N VAL A 69 -9.47 -2.69 -4.85
CA VAL A 69 -10.77 -2.27 -5.39
C VAL A 69 -11.16 -3.19 -6.54
N ASP A 70 -12.44 -3.56 -6.63
CA ASP A 70 -13.01 -4.17 -7.82
C ASP A 70 -13.58 -3.07 -8.73
N VAL A 71 -12.76 -2.59 -9.67
CA VAL A 71 -13.17 -1.51 -10.59
C VAL A 71 -14.26 -1.94 -11.56
N ASP A 72 -14.38 -3.22 -11.86
CA ASP A 72 -15.42 -3.75 -12.77
C ASP A 72 -16.80 -3.75 -12.11
N ALA A 73 -16.85 -3.70 -10.77
CA ALA A 73 -18.08 -3.53 -10.00
C ALA A 73 -18.53 -2.06 -9.88
N GLU A 74 -17.70 -1.10 -10.28
CA GLU A 74 -17.93 0.34 -10.13
C GLU A 74 -18.41 0.96 -11.45
N GLU A 75 -19.72 1.09 -11.62
CA GLU A 75 -20.34 1.62 -12.87
C GLU A 75 -19.86 3.04 -13.23
N GLU A 76 -19.37 3.81 -12.24
CA GLU A 76 -18.91 5.18 -12.40
C GLU A 76 -17.47 5.28 -12.94
N ILE A 77 -16.75 4.15 -13.01
CA ILE A 77 -15.33 4.11 -13.36
C ILE A 77 -15.12 3.30 -14.63
N GLU A 78 -14.64 3.97 -15.66
CA GLU A 78 -14.14 3.30 -16.86
C GLU A 78 -12.70 2.82 -16.56
N PRO A 79 -12.42 1.50 -16.63
CA PRO A 79 -11.10 0.97 -16.30
C PRO A 79 -10.07 1.21 -17.42
N ASN A 80 -9.84 2.48 -17.74
CA ASN A 80 -8.87 2.91 -18.73
C ASN A 80 -7.51 3.15 -18.08
N TRP A 81 -6.68 2.12 -18.02
CA TRP A 81 -5.37 2.15 -17.38
C TRP A 81 -4.33 2.88 -18.22
N HIS A 82 -3.62 3.81 -17.59
CA HIS A 82 -2.50 4.54 -18.17
C HIS A 82 -1.21 4.27 -17.41
N SER A 83 -0.16 4.02 -18.16
CA SER A 83 1.23 3.97 -17.69
C SER A 83 2.14 4.43 -18.83
N THR A 84 3.41 4.65 -18.52
CA THR A 84 4.43 5.04 -19.51
C THR A 84 5.79 4.52 -19.08
N ASP A 85 6.76 4.59 -19.98
CA ASP A 85 8.16 4.56 -19.60
C ASP A 85 8.47 5.84 -18.81
N PHE A 86 9.17 5.71 -17.69
CA PHE A 86 9.65 6.81 -16.89
C PHE A 86 11.16 6.94 -17.04
N GLU A 87 11.63 8.17 -17.23
CA GLU A 87 13.06 8.50 -17.17
C GLU A 87 13.43 8.95 -15.75
N ILE A 88 14.72 8.89 -15.43
CA ILE A 88 15.20 9.42 -14.15
C ILE A 88 14.84 10.90 -13.99
N GLY A 89 14.17 11.23 -12.88
CA GLY A 89 13.67 12.59 -12.60
C GLY A 89 12.18 12.78 -12.90
N ASP A 90 11.55 11.87 -13.64
CA ASP A 90 10.11 11.88 -13.79
C ASP A 90 9.41 11.60 -12.46
N THR A 91 8.28 12.25 -12.27
CA THR A 91 7.46 12.09 -11.06
C THR A 91 5.99 12.01 -11.43
N LEU A 92 5.32 10.96 -10.97
CA LEU A 92 3.88 10.81 -11.08
C LEU A 92 3.23 11.34 -9.80
N ILE A 93 2.37 12.36 -9.93
CA ILE A 93 1.65 12.96 -8.80
C ILE A 93 0.16 12.74 -8.99
N PHE A 94 -0.51 12.22 -7.96
CA PHE A 94 -1.95 11.95 -7.99
C PHE A 94 -2.60 12.07 -6.62
N PRO A 95 -3.92 12.44 -6.57
CA PRO A 95 -4.70 12.50 -5.32
C PRO A 95 -4.90 11.12 -4.69
N ALA A 96 -5.07 11.08 -3.37
CA ALA A 96 -5.25 9.87 -2.56
C ALA A 96 -6.40 8.95 -3.00
N LEU A 97 -7.41 9.49 -3.68
CA LEU A 97 -8.55 8.72 -4.22
C LEU A 97 -8.30 8.17 -5.63
N THR A 98 -7.13 8.42 -6.24
CA THR A 98 -6.82 7.87 -7.57
C THR A 98 -6.58 6.37 -7.45
N ILE A 99 -7.29 5.60 -8.27
CA ILE A 99 -7.06 4.16 -8.38
C ILE A 99 -5.78 3.94 -9.17
N HIS A 100 -4.88 3.18 -8.58
CA HIS A 100 -3.60 2.85 -9.17
C HIS A 100 -3.11 1.47 -8.71
N GLN A 101 -2.13 0.94 -9.41
CA GLN A 101 -1.49 -0.34 -9.11
C GLN A 101 -0.03 -0.34 -9.56
N ALA A 102 0.75 -1.28 -9.05
CA ALA A 102 2.08 -1.55 -9.59
C ALA A 102 1.99 -2.58 -10.71
N LEU A 103 2.63 -2.30 -11.84
CA LEU A 103 2.79 -3.28 -12.91
C LEU A 103 3.86 -4.32 -12.54
N PRO A 104 3.80 -5.53 -13.14
CA PRO A 104 4.81 -6.56 -12.94
C PRO A 104 6.20 -6.15 -13.46
N ASN A 105 7.25 -6.67 -12.81
CA ASN A 105 8.62 -6.57 -13.32
C ASN A 105 8.96 -7.83 -14.12
N TYR A 106 9.05 -7.70 -15.43
CA TYR A 106 9.39 -8.79 -16.35
C TYR A 106 10.88 -8.84 -16.68
N THR A 107 11.71 -7.92 -16.17
CA THR A 107 13.14 -7.93 -16.43
C THR A 107 13.82 -9.10 -15.72
N GLU A 108 14.91 -9.60 -16.27
CA GLU A 108 15.65 -10.75 -15.73
C GLU A 108 16.58 -10.37 -14.57
N ASP A 109 17.09 -9.12 -14.56
CA ASP A 109 18.21 -8.71 -13.72
C ASP A 109 18.06 -7.29 -13.12
N ARG A 110 16.97 -6.58 -13.40
CA ARG A 110 16.79 -5.21 -12.95
C ARG A 110 15.84 -5.12 -11.76
N LEU A 111 16.27 -4.36 -10.75
CA LEU A 111 15.47 -4.02 -9.59
C LEU A 111 14.79 -2.66 -9.80
N ARG A 112 13.45 -2.59 -9.65
CA ARG A 112 12.75 -1.31 -9.60
C ARG A 112 12.77 -0.77 -8.17
N LEU A 113 13.41 0.37 -8.00
CA LEU A 113 13.35 1.19 -6.78
C LEU A 113 12.55 2.46 -7.07
N SER A 114 11.83 2.94 -6.09
CA SER A 114 11.06 4.19 -6.18
C SER A 114 10.99 4.89 -4.83
N LEU A 115 10.88 6.20 -4.89
CA LEU A 115 10.46 7.05 -3.77
C LEU A 115 8.95 7.21 -3.84
N ASP A 116 8.33 7.19 -2.69
CA ASP A 116 6.88 7.22 -2.57
C ASP A 116 6.51 8.14 -1.40
N ASN A 117 6.32 9.42 -1.73
CA ASN A 117 6.13 10.47 -0.75
C ASN A 117 4.67 10.93 -0.71
N ARG A 118 4.24 11.47 0.42
CA ARG A 118 2.90 12.02 0.62
C ARG A 118 3.00 13.50 0.97
N TYR A 119 2.13 14.29 0.37
CA TYR A 119 2.04 15.73 0.57
C TYR A 119 0.61 16.11 0.88
N GLN A 120 0.42 16.96 1.87
CA GLN A 120 -0.87 17.57 2.22
C GLN A 120 -0.67 19.01 2.69
N ALA A 121 -1.73 19.78 2.73
CA ALA A 121 -1.65 21.15 3.25
C ALA A 121 -1.42 21.13 4.77
N VAL A 122 -0.70 22.14 5.26
CA VAL A 122 -0.54 22.39 6.69
C VAL A 122 -1.90 22.75 7.28
N GLY A 123 -2.24 22.15 8.42
CA GLY A 123 -3.53 22.32 9.09
C GLY A 123 -4.58 21.27 8.71
N ASP A 124 -4.31 20.43 7.72
CA ASP A 124 -5.18 19.32 7.37
C ASP A 124 -5.04 18.14 8.33
N LEU A 125 -6.08 17.30 8.36
CA LEU A 125 -6.09 16.07 9.16
C LEU A 125 -4.94 15.14 8.75
N ILE A 126 -4.19 14.64 9.73
CA ILE A 126 -3.16 13.61 9.54
C ILE A 126 -3.50 12.39 10.38
N ALA A 127 -3.40 11.22 9.81
CA ALA A 127 -3.58 9.99 10.57
C ALA A 127 -2.35 9.68 11.42
N GLU A 128 -2.56 9.20 12.63
CA GLU A 128 -1.50 8.98 13.63
C GLU A 128 -0.36 8.08 13.11
N GLN A 129 -0.67 7.05 12.30
CA GLN A 129 0.34 6.16 11.73
C GLN A 129 1.29 6.86 10.74
N MET A 130 0.91 8.03 10.23
CA MET A 130 1.77 8.83 9.34
C MET A 130 2.85 9.59 10.11
N LEU A 131 2.74 9.65 11.44
CA LEU A 131 3.70 10.29 12.33
C LEU A 131 4.75 9.31 12.89
N THR A 132 4.65 8.05 12.54
CA THR A 132 5.60 6.99 12.91
C THR A 132 6.44 6.56 11.72
N PRO A 133 7.66 6.04 11.93
CA PRO A 133 8.44 5.48 10.83
C PRO A 133 7.68 4.39 10.09
N HIS A 134 7.75 4.42 8.76
CA HIS A 134 7.14 3.40 7.91
C HIS A 134 8.11 2.23 7.75
N GLY A 135 7.70 1.04 8.18
CA GLY A 135 8.52 -0.16 8.02
C GLY A 135 8.11 -1.31 8.94
N PRO A 136 8.77 -2.45 8.83
CA PRO A 136 8.49 -3.59 9.68
C PRO A 136 8.88 -3.28 11.11
N SER A 137 7.90 -3.24 11.99
CA SER A 137 7.94 -3.37 13.44
C SER A 137 8.96 -2.53 14.23
N GLY A 138 8.46 -1.53 14.94
CA GLY A 138 9.12 -0.99 16.12
C GLY A 138 10.34 -0.11 15.87
N LEU A 139 10.55 0.36 14.65
CA LEU A 139 11.57 1.36 14.38
C LEU A 139 11.12 2.71 14.92
N GLU A 140 11.93 3.32 15.76
CA GLU A 140 11.68 4.64 16.31
C GLU A 140 12.40 5.73 15.51
N TRP A 141 11.90 6.97 15.56
CA TRP A 141 12.51 8.09 14.83
C TRP A 141 13.95 8.35 15.27
N GLU A 142 14.28 8.11 16.54
CA GLU A 142 15.62 8.22 17.09
C GLU A 142 16.62 7.31 16.34
N GLU A 143 16.17 6.10 16.00
CA GLU A 143 16.98 5.15 15.22
C GLU A 143 17.13 5.58 13.77
N VAL A 144 16.03 6.11 13.17
CA VAL A 144 16.05 6.62 11.78
C VAL A 144 17.02 7.79 11.66
N TYR A 145 17.09 8.65 12.67
CA TYR A 145 17.91 9.86 12.65
C TYR A 145 19.33 9.70 13.19
N ALA A 146 19.67 8.51 13.74
CA ALA A 146 20.93 8.30 14.47
C ALA A 146 22.19 8.69 13.67
N ASP A 147 22.19 8.44 12.35
CA ASP A 147 23.33 8.69 11.47
C ASP A 147 23.14 9.95 10.59
N TRP A 148 22.13 10.77 10.84
CA TRP A 148 21.94 12.01 10.11
C TRP A 148 22.98 13.08 10.51
N GLU A 149 23.62 13.70 9.54
CA GLU A 149 24.60 14.77 9.76
C GLU A 149 23.95 16.09 10.22
N SER A 150 22.66 16.30 9.92
CA SER A 150 21.91 17.52 10.24
C SER A 150 20.59 17.17 10.90
N ASP A 151 20.21 17.98 11.89
CA ASP A 151 18.92 17.92 12.59
C ASP A 151 17.86 18.88 12.01
N GLU A 152 18.20 19.66 10.97
CA GLU A 152 17.36 20.71 10.40
C GLU A 152 15.95 20.23 10.01
N TYR A 153 15.83 19.01 9.49
CA TYR A 153 14.56 18.43 9.04
C TYR A 153 14.05 17.28 9.93
N GLN A 154 14.75 17.00 11.04
CA GLN A 154 14.28 16.03 12.00
C GLN A 154 13.00 16.54 12.67
N TYR A 155 11.97 15.69 12.76
CA TYR A 155 10.69 16.02 13.39
C TYR A 155 10.04 17.32 12.87
N TYR A 156 10.30 17.73 11.62
CA TYR A 156 9.83 19.01 11.06
C TYR A 156 8.31 19.18 11.16
N TRP A 157 7.55 18.07 11.10
CA TRP A 157 6.09 18.08 11.21
C TRP A 157 5.60 18.54 12.60
N LYS A 158 6.39 18.44 13.64
CA LYS A 158 6.06 18.95 14.98
C LYS A 158 5.98 20.48 15.03
N ASN A 159 6.45 21.17 14.00
CA ASN A 159 6.34 22.62 13.85
C ASN A 159 4.99 23.07 13.28
N PHE A 160 4.13 22.13 12.90
CA PHE A 160 2.84 22.41 12.30
C PHE A 160 1.72 21.95 13.25
N ASP A 161 0.64 22.73 13.29
CA ASP A 161 -0.55 22.41 14.07
C ASP A 161 -1.56 21.63 13.21
N ASN A 162 -1.22 20.38 12.92
CA ASN A 162 -2.08 19.47 12.18
C ASN A 162 -2.95 18.68 13.16
N PRO A 163 -4.29 18.66 12.99
CA PRO A 163 -5.13 17.80 13.80
C PRO A 163 -4.84 16.32 13.49
N VAL A 164 -4.60 15.54 14.53
CA VAL A 164 -4.30 14.11 14.41
C VAL A 164 -5.57 13.30 14.62
N VAL A 165 -5.81 12.31 13.74
CA VAL A 165 -6.92 11.37 13.85
C VAL A 165 -6.39 9.96 14.05
N ALA A 166 -7.12 9.16 14.82
CA ALA A 166 -6.82 7.75 15.00
C ALA A 166 -6.92 6.99 13.68
N ARG A 167 -6.12 5.95 13.54
CA ARG A 167 -6.20 5.04 12.39
C ARG A 167 -7.53 4.29 12.39
N ASP A 168 -8.22 4.28 11.26
CA ASP A 168 -9.36 3.42 11.02
C ASP A 168 -8.88 2.01 10.65
N MET A 169 -9.11 1.06 11.54
CA MET A 169 -8.70 -0.33 11.37
C MET A 169 -9.69 -1.13 10.53
N SER A 170 -10.89 -0.61 10.27
CA SER A 170 -11.99 -1.36 9.65
C SER A 170 -11.66 -1.93 8.27
N PHE A 171 -10.86 -1.23 7.47
CA PHE A 171 -10.39 -1.73 6.16
C PHE A 171 -9.52 -2.98 6.31
N GLY A 172 -8.55 -2.93 7.21
CA GLY A 172 -7.67 -4.06 7.47
C GLY A 172 -8.41 -5.24 8.10
N GLU A 173 -9.28 -4.97 9.06
CA GLU A 173 -10.12 -5.99 9.72
C GLU A 173 -11.05 -6.69 8.73
N LYS A 174 -11.72 -5.92 7.84
CA LYS A 174 -12.56 -6.47 6.76
C LYS A 174 -11.74 -7.38 5.84
N GLY A 175 -10.63 -6.88 5.31
CA GLY A 175 -9.78 -7.66 4.40
C GLY A 175 -9.23 -8.92 5.05
N PHE A 176 -8.84 -8.85 6.33
CA PHE A 176 -8.39 -10.01 7.06
C PHE A 176 -9.51 -11.04 7.29
N ALA A 177 -10.71 -10.60 7.66
CA ALA A 177 -11.87 -11.47 7.80
C ALA A 177 -12.22 -12.18 6.47
N GLU A 178 -12.19 -11.46 5.35
CA GLU A 178 -12.37 -12.04 4.02
C GLU A 178 -11.28 -13.07 3.69
N ALA A 179 -10.02 -12.79 4.04
CA ALA A 179 -8.92 -13.74 3.85
C ALA A 179 -9.15 -15.05 4.63
N LEU A 180 -9.66 -14.97 5.87
CA LEU A 180 -9.99 -16.15 6.67
C LEU A 180 -11.06 -17.01 6.00
N GLU A 181 -12.13 -16.39 5.49
CA GLU A 181 -13.22 -17.10 4.80
C GLU A 181 -12.76 -17.74 3.47
N LEU A 182 -11.99 -16.99 2.67
CA LEU A 182 -11.43 -17.46 1.42
C LEU A 182 -10.46 -18.63 1.62
N ALA A 183 -9.61 -18.58 2.65
CA ALA A 183 -8.69 -19.67 2.97
C ALA A 183 -9.44 -20.95 3.39
N ARG A 184 -10.52 -20.84 4.20
CA ARG A 184 -11.40 -21.96 4.54
C ARG A 184 -12.07 -22.56 3.31
N ALA A 185 -12.35 -21.74 2.29
CA ALA A 185 -12.88 -22.18 1.01
C ALA A 185 -11.82 -22.76 0.06
N GLY A 186 -10.54 -22.76 0.45
CA GLY A 186 -9.44 -23.32 -0.33
C GLY A 186 -8.79 -22.36 -1.32
N ASP A 187 -8.99 -21.03 -1.17
CA ASP A 187 -8.33 -20.04 -2.00
C ASP A 187 -6.82 -19.97 -1.70
N GLU A 188 -6.01 -20.27 -2.70
CA GLU A 188 -4.55 -20.34 -2.55
C GLU A 188 -3.92 -18.99 -2.20
N HIS A 189 -4.45 -17.88 -2.71
CA HIS A 189 -3.95 -16.55 -2.42
C HIS A 189 -4.20 -16.16 -0.96
N ALA A 190 -5.38 -16.48 -0.45
CA ALA A 190 -5.71 -16.26 0.95
C ALA A 190 -4.84 -17.11 1.88
N VAL A 191 -4.60 -18.37 1.53
CA VAL A 191 -3.66 -19.24 2.26
C VAL A 191 -2.28 -18.60 2.35
N ILE A 192 -1.71 -18.16 1.23
CA ILE A 192 -0.40 -17.47 1.21
C ILE A 192 -0.45 -16.17 2.04
N GLY A 193 -1.52 -15.40 1.94
CA GLY A 193 -1.70 -14.17 2.71
C GLY A 193 -1.69 -14.41 4.21
N LEU A 194 -2.43 -15.41 4.67
CA LEU A 194 -2.47 -15.80 6.09
C LEU A 194 -1.13 -16.37 6.59
N GLN A 195 -0.43 -17.16 5.80
CA GLN A 195 0.92 -17.63 6.13
C GLN A 195 1.91 -16.47 6.28
N ARG A 196 1.80 -15.43 5.43
CA ARG A 196 2.60 -14.21 5.55
C ARG A 196 2.27 -13.44 6.83
N ALA A 197 0.98 -13.32 7.18
CA ALA A 197 0.54 -12.66 8.42
C ALA A 197 1.11 -13.36 9.66
N ILE A 198 1.07 -14.69 9.72
CA ILE A 198 1.66 -15.49 10.80
C ILE A 198 3.18 -15.26 10.91
N LYS A 199 3.87 -15.20 9.77
CA LYS A 199 5.33 -14.97 9.73
C LYS A 199 5.70 -13.56 10.17
N PHE A 200 4.86 -12.58 9.86
CA PHE A 200 5.12 -11.17 10.17
C PHE A 200 4.99 -10.88 11.66
N ASP A 201 3.94 -11.37 12.30
CA ASP A 201 3.71 -11.20 13.74
C ASP A 201 3.11 -12.49 14.33
N PRO A 202 4.00 -13.47 14.69
CA PRO A 202 3.58 -14.81 15.06
C PRO A 202 2.79 -14.89 16.36
N ASP A 203 2.89 -13.87 17.22
CA ASP A 203 2.28 -13.86 18.54
C ASP A 203 0.96 -13.05 18.58
N SER A 204 0.55 -12.46 17.45
CA SER A 204 -0.68 -11.67 17.37
C SER A 204 -1.95 -12.53 17.40
N GLU A 205 -3.07 -11.92 17.78
CA GLU A 205 -4.41 -12.53 17.69
C GLU A 205 -4.74 -12.90 16.24
N ASN A 206 -4.32 -12.08 15.27
CA ASN A 206 -4.50 -12.36 13.85
C ASN A 206 -3.72 -13.60 13.41
N ALA A 207 -2.49 -13.81 13.90
CA ALA A 207 -1.72 -15.01 13.61
C ALA A 207 -2.39 -16.27 14.20
N GLN A 208 -3.01 -16.15 15.37
CA GLN A 208 -3.77 -17.27 15.94
C GLN A 208 -4.99 -17.59 15.09
N ALA A 209 -5.81 -16.60 14.73
CA ALA A 209 -6.98 -16.78 13.87
C ALA A 209 -6.60 -17.36 12.48
N ALA A 210 -5.47 -16.91 11.93
CA ALA A 210 -4.94 -17.42 10.67
C ALA A 210 -4.55 -18.91 10.78
N ARG A 211 -3.88 -19.34 11.86
CA ARG A 211 -3.56 -20.76 12.08
C ARG A 211 -4.81 -21.64 12.18
N GLU A 212 -5.83 -21.16 12.89
CA GLU A 212 -7.10 -21.87 13.01
C GLU A 212 -7.77 -22.05 11.65
N ALA A 213 -7.87 -20.97 10.84
CA ALA A 213 -8.46 -21.06 9.51
C ALA A 213 -7.67 -21.97 8.55
N LEU A 214 -6.34 -21.93 8.59
CA LEU A 214 -5.49 -22.81 7.78
C LEU A 214 -5.61 -24.27 8.20
N ALA A 215 -5.70 -24.55 9.49
CA ALA A 215 -5.93 -25.91 10.00
C ALA A 215 -7.29 -26.45 9.56
N GLU A 216 -8.36 -25.63 9.60
CA GLU A 216 -9.69 -25.99 9.09
C GLU A 216 -9.67 -26.28 7.58
N ALA A 217 -8.84 -25.58 6.82
CA ALA A 217 -8.60 -25.81 5.39
C ALA A 217 -7.68 -27.01 5.10
N GLY A 218 -7.13 -27.66 6.11
CA GLY A 218 -6.21 -28.79 5.95
C GLY A 218 -4.80 -28.40 5.50
N VAL A 219 -4.40 -27.15 5.72
CA VAL A 219 -3.08 -26.61 5.37
C VAL A 219 -2.18 -26.64 6.60
N GLU A 220 -0.99 -27.25 6.46
CA GLU A 220 0.04 -27.21 7.50
C GLU A 220 0.65 -25.78 7.60
N THR A 221 0.85 -25.28 8.84
CA THR A 221 1.40 -23.94 9.14
C THR A 221 2.82 -24.03 9.64
#